data_ac288bc32493671368c3dddd8ab75316
#
_entry.id   ac288bc32493671368c3dddd8ab75316
#
_cell.length_a   1.000
_cell.length_b   1.000
_cell.length_c   1.000
_cell.angle_alpha   90.00
_cell.angle_beta   90.00
_cell.angle_gamma   90.00
#
_symmetry.space_group_name_H-M   'P 1'
#
loop_
_entity.id
_entity.type
_entity.pdbx_description
1 polymer ?
#
loop_
_entity_poly.entity_id
_entity_poly.type
_entity_poly.pdbx_seq_one_letter_code
_entity_poly.pdbx_strand_id
1 'polypeptide(L)'
;MLADRGAGAALLSGGTDLLVNIRNGVAKPECVINVKKVKGFSCISWSAQEGLIIQAGVTINDLLREGKVREHYPLLAACAHDLASYQIRNRATVLGNVANASPCSDMAPALLCLKARAVISSKRGEREVPFQEFFKGVKKTVILPDELLERIIVPASSAGAQGDYRKLKRINGHDLAIVGVALLKHDGELRMGISSSAPTPVFVGALKTSASADSVVAAAMQAVSPISDVRCTKEYREHMIRVFVRRLLEEVKG
;
A
#
# COMPACT_ATOMS: atom_id res chain seq x y z
N MET A 1 22.72 -3.76 -15.66
CA MET A 1 22.32 -5.07 -15.07
C MET A 1 20.82 -5.30 -15.19
N LEU A 2 19.92 -4.50 -14.57
CA LEU A 2 18.47 -4.70 -14.73
C LEU A 2 18.01 -4.53 -16.20
N ALA A 3 18.44 -3.45 -16.85
CA ALA A 3 18.10 -3.20 -18.26
C ALA A 3 18.68 -4.27 -19.24
N ASP A 4 19.76 -4.94 -18.87
CA ASP A 4 20.39 -5.95 -19.74
C ASP A 4 19.78 -7.34 -19.54
N ARG A 5 19.16 -7.60 -18.38
CA ARG A 5 18.55 -8.87 -18.01
C ARG A 5 17.02 -8.86 -18.13
N GLY A 6 16.39 -7.67 -18.05
CA GLY A 6 14.93 -7.55 -18.16
C GLY A 6 14.18 -8.52 -17.27
N ALA A 7 13.29 -9.30 -17.86
CA ALA A 7 12.47 -10.28 -17.14
C ALA A 7 13.26 -11.46 -16.51
N GLY A 8 14.53 -11.69 -16.90
CA GLY A 8 15.41 -12.67 -16.28
C GLY A 8 15.94 -12.23 -14.90
N ALA A 9 15.79 -10.93 -14.55
CA ALA A 9 16.22 -10.42 -13.26
C ALA A 9 15.06 -10.26 -12.29
N ALA A 10 15.32 -10.54 -11.00
CA ALA A 10 14.41 -10.21 -9.89
C ALA A 10 15.07 -9.23 -8.93
N LEU A 11 14.32 -8.22 -8.49
CA LEU A 11 14.78 -7.23 -7.53
C LEU A 11 14.53 -7.73 -6.09
N LEU A 12 15.58 -7.87 -5.32
CA LEU A 12 15.52 -8.26 -3.91
C LEU A 12 15.58 -7.02 -3.04
N SER A 13 14.44 -6.62 -2.49
CA SER A 13 14.32 -5.65 -1.41
C SER A 13 14.18 -6.38 -0.06
N GLY A 14 12.98 -6.46 0.54
CA GLY A 14 12.75 -7.19 1.78
C GLY A 14 12.93 -8.72 1.67
N GLY A 15 12.59 -9.28 0.54
CA GLY A 15 12.70 -10.71 0.21
C GLY A 15 11.60 -11.58 0.82
N THR A 16 10.66 -11.01 1.57
CA THR A 16 9.61 -11.74 2.30
C THR A 16 8.63 -12.50 1.40
N ASP A 17 8.47 -12.06 0.15
CA ASP A 17 7.72 -12.77 -0.89
C ASP A 17 8.65 -13.44 -1.90
N LEU A 18 9.65 -12.72 -2.44
CA LEU A 18 10.51 -13.23 -3.51
C LEU A 18 11.24 -14.52 -3.12
N LEU A 19 11.88 -14.54 -1.94
CA LEU A 19 12.64 -15.72 -1.50
C LEU A 19 11.74 -16.94 -1.23
N VAL A 20 10.51 -16.70 -0.77
CA VAL A 20 9.51 -17.77 -0.63
C VAL A 20 9.10 -18.32 -1.99
N ASN A 21 8.84 -17.43 -2.96
CA ASN A 21 8.50 -17.82 -4.33
C ASN A 21 9.63 -18.60 -5.03
N ILE A 22 10.89 -18.20 -4.81
CA ILE A 22 12.05 -18.94 -5.33
C ILE A 22 12.12 -20.32 -4.68
N ARG A 23 12.00 -20.42 -3.36
CA ARG A 23 12.03 -21.70 -2.63
C ARG A 23 10.94 -22.65 -3.11
N ASN A 24 9.76 -22.14 -3.37
CA ASN A 24 8.60 -22.92 -3.83
C ASN A 24 8.60 -23.18 -5.34
N GLY A 25 9.64 -22.74 -6.07
CA GLY A 25 9.74 -22.92 -7.53
C GLY A 25 8.78 -22.08 -8.36
N VAL A 26 8.05 -21.15 -7.74
CA VAL A 26 7.11 -20.22 -8.42
C VAL A 26 7.86 -19.16 -9.22
N ALA A 27 8.97 -18.64 -8.66
CA ALA A 27 9.87 -17.72 -9.36
C ALA A 27 11.22 -18.39 -9.61
N LYS A 28 11.74 -18.24 -10.83
CA LYS A 28 13.02 -18.83 -11.26
C LYS A 28 13.87 -17.76 -11.96
N PRO A 29 14.27 -16.65 -11.25
CA PRO A 29 15.08 -15.63 -11.88
C PRO A 29 16.49 -16.15 -12.18
N GLU A 30 17.06 -15.73 -13.31
CA GLU A 30 18.46 -15.99 -13.67
C GLU A 30 19.42 -15.17 -12.81
N CYS A 31 18.96 -14.00 -12.34
CA CYS A 31 19.76 -13.08 -11.55
C CYS A 31 18.90 -12.41 -10.46
N VAL A 32 19.44 -12.26 -9.26
CA VAL A 32 18.81 -11.54 -8.16
C VAL A 32 19.64 -10.29 -7.84
N ILE A 33 19.03 -9.12 -8.00
CA ILE A 33 19.69 -7.81 -7.76
C ILE A 33 19.25 -7.28 -6.40
N ASN A 34 20.20 -7.16 -5.46
CA ASN A 34 19.90 -6.66 -4.10
C ASN A 34 19.88 -5.14 -4.05
N VAL A 35 18.68 -4.54 -4.05
CA VAL A 35 18.51 -3.09 -4.04
C VAL A 35 18.84 -2.43 -2.71
N LYS A 36 18.81 -3.15 -1.59
CA LYS A 36 19.12 -2.59 -0.26
C LYS A 36 20.58 -2.18 -0.08
N LYS A 37 21.48 -2.68 -0.93
CA LYS A 37 22.90 -2.30 -0.93
C LYS A 37 23.19 -1.04 -1.74
N VAL A 38 22.19 -0.48 -2.41
CA VAL A 38 22.34 0.77 -3.16
C VAL A 38 22.37 1.93 -2.16
N LYS A 39 23.41 2.76 -2.24
CA LYS A 39 23.57 3.93 -1.36
C LYS A 39 22.38 4.87 -1.52
N GLY A 40 21.81 5.32 -0.41
CA GLY A 40 20.65 6.23 -0.38
C GLY A 40 19.29 5.53 -0.39
N PHE A 41 19.19 4.25 -0.74
CA PHE A 41 17.91 3.56 -0.85
C PHE A 41 17.23 3.24 0.49
N SER A 42 17.90 3.37 1.62
CA SER A 42 17.33 3.17 2.96
C SER A 42 16.96 4.49 3.65
N CYS A 43 16.83 5.59 2.89
CA CYS A 43 16.52 6.91 3.43
C CYS A 43 15.02 7.20 3.40
N ILE A 44 14.56 7.90 4.44
CA ILE A 44 13.27 8.59 4.48
C ILE A 44 13.60 10.07 4.64
N SER A 45 12.94 10.93 3.87
CA SER A 45 13.05 12.38 4.02
C SER A 45 11.67 13.02 3.99
N TRP A 46 11.54 14.16 4.66
CA TRP A 46 10.33 14.95 4.68
C TRP A 46 10.65 16.43 4.53
N SER A 47 9.88 17.13 3.73
CA SER A 47 9.90 18.58 3.64
C SER A 47 8.49 19.14 3.45
N ALA A 48 8.27 20.38 3.86
CA ALA A 48 6.99 21.05 3.67
C ALA A 48 6.65 21.30 2.19
N GLN A 49 7.63 21.28 1.31
CA GLN A 49 7.47 21.50 -0.13
C GLN A 49 7.11 20.20 -0.87
N GLU A 50 7.85 19.13 -0.62
CA GLU A 50 7.72 17.87 -1.38
C GLU A 50 6.83 16.85 -0.67
N GLY A 51 6.79 16.88 0.67
CA GLY A 51 6.15 15.89 1.50
C GLY A 51 7.12 14.79 1.94
N LEU A 52 6.63 13.58 2.10
CA LEU A 52 7.39 12.42 2.55
C LEU A 52 7.92 11.63 1.35
N ILE A 53 9.23 11.41 1.30
CA ILE A 53 9.90 10.57 0.31
C ILE A 53 10.40 9.30 0.97
N ILE A 54 9.97 8.15 0.44
CA ILE A 54 10.30 6.82 0.95
C ILE A 54 11.10 6.09 -0.12
N GLN A 55 12.36 5.76 0.14
CA GLN A 55 13.25 5.08 -0.80
C GLN A 55 13.06 3.55 -0.80
N ALA A 56 13.54 2.86 -1.85
CA ALA A 56 13.27 1.45 -2.15
C ALA A 56 13.68 0.44 -1.06
N GLY A 57 14.68 0.76 -0.25
CA GLY A 57 15.18 -0.11 0.81
C GLY A 57 14.58 0.14 2.19
N VAL A 58 13.70 1.14 2.34
CA VAL A 58 13.07 1.48 3.63
C VAL A 58 12.18 0.34 4.10
N THR A 59 12.49 -0.22 5.27
CA THR A 59 11.67 -1.26 5.87
C THR A 59 10.41 -0.68 6.53
N ILE A 60 9.42 -1.51 6.76
CA ILE A 60 8.19 -1.10 7.45
C ILE A 60 8.49 -0.61 8.87
N ASN A 61 9.46 -1.25 9.58
CA ASN A 61 9.84 -0.77 10.92
C ASN A 61 10.66 0.53 10.87
N ASP A 62 11.43 0.80 9.81
CA ASP A 62 12.08 2.10 9.63
C ASP A 62 11.02 3.20 9.44
N LEU A 63 10.01 2.95 8.62
CA LEU A 63 8.88 3.86 8.45
C LEU A 63 8.18 4.16 9.78
N LEU A 64 7.93 3.13 10.60
CA LEU A 64 7.27 3.28 11.90
C LEU A 64 8.11 4.03 12.93
N ARG A 65 9.45 3.96 12.84
CA ARG A 65 10.36 4.71 13.71
C ARG A 65 10.46 6.18 13.34
N GLU A 66 10.19 6.53 12.08
CA GLU A 66 10.30 7.90 11.59
C GLU A 66 9.22 8.79 12.22
N GLY A 67 9.65 9.77 13.03
CA GLY A 67 8.74 10.68 13.76
C GLY A 67 7.84 11.47 12.82
N LYS A 68 8.37 11.94 11.69
CA LYS A 68 7.62 12.71 10.69
C LYS A 68 6.49 11.93 10.04
N VAL A 69 6.60 10.61 9.96
CA VAL A 69 5.50 9.75 9.46
C VAL A 69 4.33 9.77 10.44
N ARG A 70 4.60 9.62 11.73
CA ARG A 70 3.54 9.65 12.76
C ARG A 70 2.92 11.04 12.92
N GLU A 71 3.74 12.09 12.80
CA GLU A 71 3.32 13.48 12.92
C GLU A 71 2.43 13.93 11.75
N HIS A 72 2.84 13.63 10.53
CA HIS A 72 2.21 14.19 9.33
C HIS A 72 1.33 13.20 8.55
N TYR A 73 1.55 11.90 8.72
CA TYR A 73 0.84 10.84 7.96
C TYR A 73 0.39 9.68 8.85
N PRO A 74 -0.43 9.94 9.90
CA PRO A 74 -0.83 8.92 10.89
C PRO A 74 -1.51 7.72 10.24
N LEU A 75 -2.31 7.90 9.19
CA LEU A 75 -2.94 6.79 8.44
C LEU A 75 -1.90 5.84 7.83
N LEU A 76 -0.77 6.36 7.31
CA LEU A 76 0.30 5.53 6.78
C LEU A 76 0.96 4.69 7.88
N ALA A 77 1.15 5.30 9.07
CA ALA A 77 1.67 4.60 10.24
C ALA A 77 0.70 3.51 10.73
N ALA A 78 -0.62 3.77 10.75
CA ALA A 78 -1.63 2.79 11.13
C ALA A 78 -1.59 1.56 10.21
N CYS A 79 -1.58 1.75 8.89
CA CYS A 79 -1.45 0.66 7.91
C CYS A 79 -0.14 -0.12 8.08
N ALA A 80 0.97 0.56 8.30
CA ALA A 80 2.28 -0.06 8.52
C ALA A 80 2.32 -0.89 9.82
N HIS A 81 1.66 -0.44 10.88
CA HIS A 81 1.60 -1.13 12.17
C HIS A 81 0.87 -2.48 12.05
N ASP A 82 -0.20 -2.53 11.27
CA ASP A 82 -1.02 -3.74 11.07
C ASP A 82 -0.44 -4.74 10.05
N LEU A 83 0.66 -4.37 9.38
CA LEU A 83 1.34 -5.24 8.43
C LEU A 83 2.12 -6.33 9.17
N ALA A 84 1.73 -7.59 8.95
CA ALA A 84 2.44 -8.79 9.40
C ALA A 84 2.92 -8.76 10.87
N SER A 85 4.08 -9.36 11.16
CA SER A 85 4.73 -9.34 12.48
C SER A 85 5.90 -8.35 12.52
N TYR A 86 6.36 -8.00 13.74
CA TYR A 86 7.54 -7.16 13.93
C TYR A 86 8.78 -7.70 13.19
N GLN A 87 8.99 -9.02 13.22
CA GLN A 87 10.10 -9.71 12.56
C GLN A 87 10.01 -9.55 11.03
N ILE A 88 8.82 -9.73 10.48
CA ILE A 88 8.59 -9.53 9.03
C ILE A 88 8.80 -8.07 8.66
N ARG A 89 8.30 -7.12 9.47
CA ARG A 89 8.46 -5.68 9.24
C ARG A 89 9.92 -5.20 9.28
N ASN A 90 10.84 -5.92 9.96
CA ASN A 90 12.29 -5.64 9.91
C ASN A 90 12.91 -5.99 8.56
N ARG A 91 12.22 -6.75 7.71
CA ARG A 91 12.70 -7.18 6.38
C ARG A 91 11.86 -6.61 5.26
N ALA A 92 10.53 -6.72 5.38
CA ALA A 92 9.57 -6.19 4.41
C ALA A 92 9.77 -4.68 4.24
N THR A 93 9.82 -4.22 2.99
CA THR A 93 9.95 -2.80 2.65
C THR A 93 8.60 -2.24 2.18
N VAL A 94 8.42 -0.93 2.33
CA VAL A 94 7.21 -0.23 1.86
C VAL A 94 7.03 -0.47 0.35
N LEU A 95 8.08 -0.20 -0.43
CA LEU A 95 8.04 -0.34 -1.88
C LEU A 95 7.88 -1.80 -2.31
N GLY A 96 8.53 -2.75 -1.62
CA GLY A 96 8.36 -4.18 -1.89
C GLY A 96 6.93 -4.67 -1.68
N ASN A 97 6.23 -4.15 -0.66
CA ASN A 97 4.84 -4.49 -0.38
C ASN A 97 3.92 -4.09 -1.55
N VAL A 98 4.07 -2.87 -2.08
CA VAL A 98 3.23 -2.40 -3.19
C VAL A 98 3.67 -2.95 -4.54
N ALA A 99 4.98 -3.10 -4.79
CA ALA A 99 5.50 -3.69 -6.04
C ALA A 99 5.08 -5.16 -6.22
N ASN A 100 4.88 -5.89 -5.12
CA ASN A 100 4.34 -7.26 -5.13
C ASN A 100 2.87 -7.33 -5.62
N ALA A 101 2.18 -6.19 -5.69
CA ALA A 101 0.82 -6.03 -6.20
C ALA A 101 -0.17 -7.09 -5.69
N SER A 102 -0.07 -7.43 -4.40
CA SER A 102 -1.06 -8.29 -3.75
C SER A 102 -2.37 -7.52 -3.56
N PRO A 103 -3.53 -8.11 -3.86
CA PRO A 103 -4.82 -7.53 -3.47
C PRO A 103 -4.92 -7.24 -1.97
N CYS A 104 -4.16 -7.99 -1.15
CA CYS A 104 -4.11 -7.86 0.31
C CYS A 104 -2.97 -6.94 0.80
N SER A 105 -2.43 -6.06 -0.05
CA SER A 105 -1.41 -5.09 0.36
C SER A 105 -1.94 -4.19 1.47
N ASP A 106 -1.27 -4.16 2.62
CA ASP A 106 -1.64 -3.31 3.75
C ASP A 106 -1.24 -1.85 3.53
N MET A 107 -0.16 -1.59 2.77
CA MET A 107 0.30 -0.21 2.52
C MET A 107 -0.53 0.53 1.46
N ALA A 108 -1.09 -0.21 0.49
CA ALA A 108 -1.78 0.39 -0.64
C ALA A 108 -3.01 1.25 -0.25
N PRO A 109 -3.87 0.86 0.71
CA PRO A 109 -5.01 1.69 1.11
C PRO A 109 -4.62 3.09 1.58
N ALA A 110 -3.60 3.22 2.43
CA ALA A 110 -3.12 4.52 2.89
C ALA A 110 -2.51 5.35 1.74
N LEU A 111 -1.68 4.73 0.90
CA LEU A 111 -1.02 5.43 -0.21
C LEU A 111 -2.03 5.94 -1.26
N LEU A 112 -3.12 5.21 -1.49
CA LEU A 112 -4.23 5.63 -2.33
C LEU A 112 -4.96 6.85 -1.72
N CYS A 113 -5.33 6.80 -0.43
CA CYS A 113 -5.99 7.90 0.28
C CYS A 113 -5.13 9.17 0.32
N LEU A 114 -3.82 9.01 0.51
CA LEU A 114 -2.85 10.10 0.59
C LEU A 114 -2.44 10.65 -0.80
N LYS A 115 -3.01 10.15 -1.89
CA LYS A 115 -2.66 10.56 -3.27
C LYS A 115 -1.16 10.42 -3.55
N ALA A 116 -0.54 9.36 -3.03
CA ALA A 116 0.88 9.10 -3.22
C ALA A 116 1.21 8.85 -4.70
N ARG A 117 2.47 9.08 -5.06
CA ARG A 117 3.01 8.87 -6.40
C ARG A 117 4.17 7.88 -6.32
N ALA A 118 4.24 6.97 -7.27
CA ALA A 118 5.35 6.05 -7.48
C ALA A 118 6.33 6.66 -8.47
N VAL A 119 7.60 6.77 -8.11
CA VAL A 119 8.68 7.16 -9.03
C VAL A 119 9.38 5.90 -9.48
N ILE A 120 9.35 5.69 -10.79
CA ILE A 120 9.86 4.50 -11.46
C ILE A 120 11.04 4.92 -12.34
N SER A 121 12.19 4.28 -12.15
CA SER A 121 13.45 4.62 -12.80
C SER A 121 13.94 3.51 -13.73
N SER A 122 14.58 3.91 -14.81
CA SER A 122 15.24 3.03 -15.78
C SER A 122 16.43 3.73 -16.44
N LYS A 123 17.12 3.06 -17.37
CA LYS A 123 18.13 3.73 -18.23
C LYS A 123 17.53 4.84 -19.11
N ARG A 124 16.19 4.85 -19.34
CA ARG A 124 15.49 5.87 -20.13
C ARG A 124 15.18 7.14 -19.31
N GLY A 125 15.43 7.14 -18.00
CA GLY A 125 15.09 8.20 -17.08
C GLY A 125 14.04 7.77 -16.06
N GLU A 126 13.45 8.76 -15.40
CA GLU A 126 12.42 8.58 -14.38
C GLU A 126 11.04 8.95 -14.92
N ARG A 127 10.01 8.32 -14.37
CA ARG A 127 8.61 8.69 -14.57
C ARG A 127 7.83 8.57 -13.27
N GLU A 128 6.88 9.48 -13.07
CA GLU A 128 5.96 9.43 -11.94
C GLU A 128 4.63 8.82 -12.35
N VAL A 129 4.05 8.00 -11.48
CA VAL A 129 2.75 7.38 -11.67
C VAL A 129 1.91 7.56 -10.39
N PRO A 130 0.70 8.13 -10.48
CA PRO A 130 -0.23 8.15 -9.35
C PRO A 130 -0.55 6.72 -8.88
N PHE A 131 -0.65 6.51 -7.56
CA PHE A 131 -0.94 5.17 -7.04
C PHE A 131 -2.28 4.60 -7.52
N GLN A 132 -3.24 5.44 -7.88
CA GLN A 132 -4.51 5.04 -8.48
C GLN A 132 -4.34 4.33 -9.83
N GLU A 133 -3.24 4.59 -10.55
CA GLU A 133 -2.92 4.00 -11.84
C GLU A 133 -1.86 2.90 -11.75
N PHE A 134 -1.26 2.70 -10.56
CA PHE A 134 -0.10 1.84 -10.37
C PHE A 134 -0.41 0.34 -10.52
N PHE A 135 -1.56 -0.11 -10.00
CA PHE A 135 -1.95 -1.52 -10.02
C PHE A 135 -2.73 -1.86 -11.28
N LYS A 136 -2.34 -2.92 -12.00
CA LYS A 136 -2.98 -3.36 -13.25
C LYS A 136 -3.73 -4.69 -13.11
N GLY A 137 -3.59 -5.37 -11.98
CA GLY A 137 -4.23 -6.66 -11.70
C GLY A 137 -3.52 -7.40 -10.59
N VAL A 138 -3.97 -8.61 -10.31
CA VAL A 138 -3.35 -9.48 -9.30
C VAL A 138 -1.90 -9.72 -9.66
N LYS A 139 -0.97 -9.32 -8.77
CA LYS A 139 0.49 -9.43 -8.99
C LYS A 139 1.01 -8.69 -10.23
N LYS A 140 0.27 -7.67 -10.69
CA LYS A 140 0.65 -6.87 -11.88
C LYS A 140 0.61 -5.39 -11.56
N THR A 141 1.69 -4.70 -11.91
CA THR A 141 1.84 -3.23 -11.82
C THR A 141 2.15 -2.63 -13.19
N VAL A 142 2.31 -1.31 -13.24
CA VAL A 142 2.80 -0.58 -14.41
C VAL A 142 4.31 -0.67 -14.61
N ILE A 143 5.05 -1.30 -13.69
CA ILE A 143 6.52 -1.43 -13.74
C ILE A 143 6.89 -2.38 -14.89
N LEU A 144 7.75 -1.92 -15.78
CA LEU A 144 8.30 -2.74 -16.87
C LEU A 144 9.47 -3.61 -16.38
N PRO A 145 9.85 -4.68 -17.10
CA PRO A 145 10.90 -5.61 -16.66
C PRO A 145 12.28 -4.97 -16.43
N ASP A 146 12.58 -3.85 -17.10
CA ASP A 146 13.82 -3.11 -16.97
C ASP A 146 13.72 -1.88 -16.06
N GLU A 147 12.62 -1.74 -15.32
CA GLU A 147 12.34 -0.63 -14.43
C GLU A 147 12.42 -1.03 -12.95
N LEU A 148 12.72 -0.03 -12.12
CA LEU A 148 12.78 -0.12 -10.66
C LEU A 148 11.80 0.88 -10.06
N LEU A 149 10.94 0.44 -9.15
CA LEU A 149 10.25 1.35 -8.23
C LEU A 149 11.30 1.90 -7.26
N GLU A 150 11.76 3.12 -7.49
CA GLU A 150 12.87 3.73 -6.77
C GLU A 150 12.43 4.39 -5.47
N ARG A 151 11.36 5.20 -5.54
CA ARG A 151 10.82 5.90 -4.37
C ARG A 151 9.31 6.11 -4.47
N ILE A 152 8.70 6.34 -3.33
CA ILE A 152 7.30 6.78 -3.20
C ILE A 152 7.32 8.19 -2.64
N ILE A 153 6.54 9.08 -3.23
CA ILE A 153 6.31 10.44 -2.75
C ILE A 153 4.90 10.51 -2.19
N VAL A 154 4.76 10.82 -0.90
CA VAL A 154 3.49 11.16 -0.28
C VAL A 154 3.42 12.68 -0.18
N PRO A 155 2.55 13.35 -0.94
CA PRO A 155 2.61 14.80 -1.11
C PRO A 155 2.38 15.57 0.20
N ALA A 156 3.06 16.71 0.35
CA ALA A 156 2.89 17.62 1.50
C ALA A 156 1.44 18.07 1.66
N SER A 157 0.69 18.21 0.55
CA SER A 157 -0.73 18.54 0.57
C SER A 157 -1.63 17.52 1.26
N SER A 158 -1.13 16.34 1.57
CA SER A 158 -1.85 15.32 2.36
C SER A 158 -1.33 15.21 3.81
N ALA A 159 -0.38 16.08 4.21
CA ALA A 159 0.12 16.10 5.58
C ALA A 159 -0.95 16.61 6.56
N GLY A 160 -0.98 16.04 7.75
CA GLY A 160 -1.95 16.42 8.78
C GLY A 160 -3.38 15.92 8.53
N ALA A 161 -3.61 15.17 7.46
CA ALA A 161 -4.91 14.55 7.19
C ALA A 161 -5.30 13.57 8.31
N GLN A 162 -6.56 13.63 8.74
CA GLN A 162 -7.11 12.75 9.76
C GLN A 162 -7.63 11.46 9.13
N GLY A 163 -7.27 10.33 9.69
CA GLY A 163 -7.74 9.04 9.15
C GLY A 163 -7.24 7.87 9.96
N ASP A 164 -7.90 6.73 9.79
CA ASP A 164 -7.49 5.47 10.44
C ASP A 164 -7.71 4.27 9.51
N TYR A 165 -7.21 3.12 9.93
CA TYR A 165 -7.21 1.86 9.20
C TYR A 165 -7.81 0.74 10.04
N ARG A 166 -8.73 -0.01 9.47
CA ARG A 166 -9.32 -1.21 10.07
C ARG A 166 -9.03 -2.43 9.20
N LYS A 167 -8.47 -3.47 9.83
CA LYS A 167 -8.12 -4.74 9.17
C LYS A 167 -8.77 -5.91 9.89
N LEU A 168 -9.51 -6.71 9.16
CA LEU A 168 -10.02 -7.99 9.63
C LEU A 168 -9.03 -9.11 9.27
N LYS A 169 -8.68 -9.92 10.25
CA LYS A 169 -7.81 -11.11 10.14
C LYS A 169 -8.52 -12.32 10.72
N ARG A 170 -8.13 -13.54 10.34
CA ARG A 170 -8.65 -14.78 10.92
C ARG A 170 -8.14 -15.01 12.34
N ILE A 171 -6.90 -14.58 12.59
CA ILE A 171 -6.23 -14.71 13.88
C ILE A 171 -5.75 -13.35 14.36
N ASN A 172 -5.69 -13.17 15.68
CA ASN A 172 -5.12 -11.97 16.28
C ASN A 172 -3.59 -12.08 16.24
N GLY A 173 -2.97 -11.59 15.15
CA GLY A 173 -1.54 -11.66 14.93
C GLY A 173 -1.16 -11.50 13.46
N HIS A 174 -0.13 -12.22 13.03
CA HIS A 174 0.36 -12.23 11.66
C HIS A 174 -0.57 -13.02 10.74
N ASP A 175 -1.39 -12.32 9.97
CA ASP A 175 -2.25 -12.92 8.94
C ASP A 175 -2.53 -11.92 7.81
N LEU A 176 -2.91 -12.45 6.63
CA LEU A 176 -3.40 -11.65 5.52
C LEU A 176 -4.78 -11.07 5.83
N ALA A 177 -5.05 -9.89 5.31
CA ALA A 177 -6.36 -9.29 5.45
C ALA A 177 -7.46 -10.15 4.82
N ILE A 178 -8.56 -10.37 5.54
CA ILE A 178 -9.86 -10.74 4.97
C ILE A 178 -10.40 -9.51 4.25
N VAL A 179 -10.33 -8.36 4.90
CA VAL A 179 -10.62 -7.03 4.36
C VAL A 179 -9.79 -5.99 5.12
N GLY A 180 -9.31 -4.98 4.41
CA GLY A 180 -8.70 -3.79 4.99
C GLY A 180 -9.36 -2.54 4.45
N VAL A 181 -9.73 -1.60 5.31
CA VAL A 181 -10.35 -0.31 4.95
C VAL A 181 -9.57 0.81 5.61
N ALA A 182 -9.04 1.73 4.81
CA ALA A 182 -8.50 3.00 5.24
C ALA A 182 -9.51 4.10 4.90
N LEU A 183 -9.76 5.01 5.81
CA LEU A 183 -10.57 6.20 5.59
C LEU A 183 -9.78 7.43 6.03
N LEU A 184 -9.79 8.45 5.19
CA LEU A 184 -9.08 9.72 5.41
C LEU A 184 -10.03 10.88 5.17
N LYS A 185 -9.99 11.86 6.07
CA LYS A 185 -10.66 13.17 5.96
C LYS A 185 -9.62 14.25 5.78
N HIS A 186 -9.73 15.02 4.72
CA HIS A 186 -8.83 16.13 4.43
C HIS A 186 -9.49 17.14 3.50
N ASP A 187 -9.35 18.43 3.78
CA ASP A 187 -9.83 19.55 2.96
C ASP A 187 -11.30 19.40 2.49
N GLY A 188 -12.20 19.02 3.39
CA GLY A 188 -13.61 18.84 3.08
C GLY A 188 -13.93 17.56 2.29
N GLU A 189 -12.94 16.71 1.98
CA GLU A 189 -13.09 15.45 1.28
C GLU A 189 -12.93 14.24 2.22
N LEU A 190 -13.66 13.17 1.91
CA LEU A 190 -13.39 11.81 2.38
C LEU A 190 -12.77 11.01 1.25
N ARG A 191 -11.70 10.29 1.56
CA ARG A 191 -11.01 9.36 0.65
C ARG A 191 -10.90 8.01 1.32
N MET A 192 -11.17 6.95 0.58
CA MET A 192 -11.14 5.59 1.13
C MET A 192 -10.28 4.69 0.24
N GLY A 193 -9.47 3.86 0.90
CA GLY A 193 -8.69 2.80 0.27
C GLY A 193 -9.14 1.45 0.82
N ILE A 194 -9.41 0.47 -0.06
CA ILE A 194 -9.90 -0.84 0.36
C ILE A 194 -9.00 -1.92 -0.23
N SER A 195 -8.50 -2.83 0.61
CA SER A 195 -7.71 -3.99 0.20
C SER A 195 -8.49 -5.29 0.40
N SER A 196 -8.06 -6.37 -0.26
CA SER A 196 -8.65 -7.71 -0.20
C SER A 196 -10.12 -7.81 -0.68
N SER A 197 -10.57 -6.86 -1.48
CA SER A 197 -11.98 -6.75 -1.87
C SER A 197 -12.20 -6.59 -3.38
N ALA A 198 -11.14 -6.70 -4.16
CA ALA A 198 -11.11 -6.68 -5.63
C ALA A 198 -9.77 -7.26 -6.11
N PRO A 199 -9.56 -7.48 -7.41
CA PRO A 199 -8.26 -7.94 -7.96
C PRO A 199 -7.08 -7.03 -7.65
N THR A 200 -7.34 -5.74 -7.39
CA THR A 200 -6.36 -4.75 -6.95
C THR A 200 -6.89 -4.00 -5.73
N PRO A 201 -6.03 -3.34 -4.93
CA PRO A 201 -6.49 -2.35 -3.96
C PRO A 201 -7.35 -1.27 -4.65
N VAL A 202 -8.47 -0.90 -4.02
CA VAL A 202 -9.48 -0.01 -4.59
C VAL A 202 -9.40 1.37 -3.94
N PHE A 203 -9.54 2.41 -4.74
CA PHE A 203 -9.68 3.79 -4.27
C PHE A 203 -11.11 4.28 -4.47
N VAL A 204 -11.69 4.86 -3.42
CA VAL A 204 -12.95 5.58 -3.46
C VAL A 204 -12.68 7.01 -3.00
N GLY A 205 -12.79 7.96 -3.91
CA GLY A 205 -12.45 9.35 -3.66
C GLY A 205 -13.58 10.32 -3.93
N ALA A 206 -13.29 11.60 -3.68
CA ALA A 206 -14.15 12.75 -3.97
C ALA A 206 -15.52 12.72 -3.26
N LEU A 207 -15.63 12.08 -2.10
CA LEU A 207 -16.81 12.15 -1.27
C LEU A 207 -16.73 13.39 -0.37
N LYS A 208 -17.83 14.14 -0.24
CA LYS A 208 -17.88 15.29 0.69
C LYS A 208 -17.89 14.78 2.14
N THR A 209 -17.25 15.51 3.05
CA THR A 209 -17.31 15.20 4.50
C THR A 209 -18.73 15.27 5.06
N SER A 210 -19.63 16.04 4.42
CA SER A 210 -21.06 16.13 4.75
C SER A 210 -21.89 14.94 4.25
N ALA A 211 -21.29 14.02 3.46
CA ALA A 211 -22.01 12.87 2.93
C ALA A 211 -22.56 11.98 4.06
N SER A 212 -23.76 11.43 3.89
CA SER A 212 -24.34 10.51 4.85
C SER A 212 -23.54 9.20 4.92
N ALA A 213 -23.57 8.52 6.06
CA ALA A 213 -22.89 7.23 6.20
C ALA A 213 -23.37 6.21 5.15
N ASP A 214 -24.66 6.23 4.82
CA ASP A 214 -25.21 5.33 3.80
C ASP A 214 -24.69 5.61 2.41
N SER A 215 -24.52 6.89 2.03
CA SER A 215 -23.93 7.23 0.72
C SER A 215 -22.46 6.85 0.63
N VAL A 216 -21.69 7.00 1.71
CA VAL A 216 -20.28 6.59 1.74
C VAL A 216 -20.15 5.06 1.66
N VAL A 217 -21.00 4.33 2.39
CA VAL A 217 -21.09 2.86 2.29
C VAL A 217 -21.49 2.42 0.88
N ALA A 218 -22.46 3.07 0.27
CA ALA A 218 -22.90 2.75 -1.10
C ALA A 218 -21.75 2.94 -2.11
N ALA A 219 -21.00 4.04 -2.01
CA ALA A 219 -19.82 4.29 -2.85
C ALA A 219 -18.73 3.22 -2.67
N ALA A 220 -18.47 2.79 -1.43
CA ALA A 220 -17.55 1.69 -1.17
C ALA A 220 -18.00 0.39 -1.85
N MET A 221 -19.30 0.05 -1.71
CA MET A 221 -19.85 -1.18 -2.25
C MET A 221 -19.89 -1.21 -3.79
N GLN A 222 -20.05 -0.06 -4.43
CA GLN A 222 -19.97 0.05 -5.90
C GLN A 222 -18.57 -0.17 -6.44
N ALA A 223 -17.55 0.17 -5.65
CA ALA A 223 -16.15 0.11 -6.08
C ALA A 223 -15.51 -1.27 -5.87
N VAL A 224 -16.09 -2.14 -5.04
CA VAL A 224 -15.51 -3.44 -4.69
C VAL A 224 -16.17 -4.60 -5.45
N SER A 225 -15.41 -5.68 -5.65
CA SER A 225 -15.89 -6.93 -6.25
C SER A 225 -15.28 -8.13 -5.50
N PRO A 226 -15.67 -8.33 -4.23
CA PRO A 226 -15.07 -9.37 -3.40
C PRO A 226 -15.47 -10.78 -3.88
N ILE A 227 -14.60 -11.74 -3.58
CA ILE A 227 -14.77 -13.16 -3.88
C ILE A 227 -14.90 -13.96 -2.59
N SER A 228 -15.51 -15.15 -2.67
CA SER A 228 -15.39 -16.18 -1.65
C SER A 228 -14.08 -16.93 -1.84
N ASP A 229 -13.33 -17.15 -0.75
CA ASP A 229 -12.10 -17.93 -0.73
C ASP A 229 -11.95 -18.71 0.60
N VAL A 230 -10.81 -19.37 0.81
CA VAL A 230 -10.53 -20.14 2.04
C VAL A 230 -10.56 -19.31 3.33
N ARG A 231 -10.60 -17.98 3.25
CA ARG A 231 -10.59 -17.08 4.41
C ARG A 231 -12.00 -16.71 4.85
N CYS A 232 -12.90 -16.43 3.90
CA CYS A 232 -14.31 -16.09 4.19
C CYS A 232 -15.17 -16.10 2.92
N THR A 233 -16.49 -16.00 3.10
CA THR A 233 -17.44 -15.82 1.98
C THR A 233 -17.43 -14.37 1.50
N LYS A 234 -17.90 -14.17 0.27
CA LYS A 234 -18.13 -12.85 -0.34
C LYS A 234 -19.04 -11.98 0.52
N GLU A 235 -20.17 -12.55 0.94
CA GLU A 235 -21.19 -11.86 1.72
C GLU A 235 -20.66 -11.35 3.07
N TYR A 236 -19.85 -12.17 3.75
CA TYR A 236 -19.22 -11.76 5.00
C TYR A 236 -18.20 -10.63 4.77
N ARG A 237 -17.44 -10.69 3.68
CA ARG A 237 -16.50 -9.63 3.31
C ARG A 237 -17.21 -8.32 3.03
N GLU A 238 -18.31 -8.36 2.26
CA GLU A 238 -19.16 -7.20 2.00
C GLU A 238 -19.76 -6.62 3.30
N HIS A 239 -20.24 -7.49 4.19
CA HIS A 239 -20.76 -7.08 5.50
C HIS A 239 -19.68 -6.33 6.29
N MET A 240 -18.48 -6.86 6.38
CA MET A 240 -17.39 -6.26 7.14
C MET A 240 -16.89 -4.94 6.54
N ILE A 241 -16.92 -4.76 5.21
CA ILE A 241 -16.66 -3.46 4.58
C ILE A 241 -17.67 -2.43 5.10
N ARG A 242 -18.97 -2.73 5.10
CA ARG A 242 -20.01 -1.82 5.61
C ARG A 242 -19.77 -1.45 7.07
N VAL A 243 -19.44 -2.44 7.90
CA VAL A 243 -19.16 -2.23 9.33
C VAL A 243 -17.92 -1.31 9.51
N PHE A 244 -16.84 -1.58 8.80
CA PHE A 244 -15.60 -0.79 8.94
C PHE A 244 -15.76 0.64 8.43
N VAL A 245 -16.45 0.83 7.31
CA VAL A 245 -16.72 2.16 6.78
C VAL A 245 -17.52 3.00 7.79
N ARG A 246 -18.56 2.44 8.43
CA ARG A 246 -19.37 3.16 9.44
C ARG A 246 -18.53 3.52 10.66
N ARG A 247 -17.77 2.57 11.22
CA ARG A 247 -16.92 2.80 12.39
C ARG A 247 -15.86 3.86 12.14
N LEU A 248 -15.17 3.78 10.99
CA LEU A 248 -14.17 4.78 10.60
C LEU A 248 -14.79 6.17 10.38
N LEU A 249 -16.01 6.24 9.86
CA LEU A 249 -16.72 7.52 9.71
C LEU A 249 -17.04 8.16 11.05
N GLU A 250 -17.44 7.38 12.06
CA GLU A 250 -17.69 7.86 13.42
C GLU A 250 -16.40 8.44 14.03
N GLU A 251 -15.28 7.75 13.88
CA GLU A 251 -13.96 8.16 14.42
C GLU A 251 -13.40 9.41 13.71
N VAL A 252 -13.58 9.53 12.40
CA VAL A 252 -13.02 10.64 11.61
C VAL A 252 -13.91 11.88 11.60
N LYS A 253 -15.23 11.73 11.88
CA LYS A 253 -16.18 12.86 11.95
C LYS A 253 -16.36 13.41 13.38
N GLY A 254 -16.10 12.60 14.42
CA GLY A 254 -16.11 13.00 15.83
C GLY A 254 -14.90 13.84 16.13
#